data_1e3618cb940b1ff7356177ac68686586
#
_entry.id   1e3618cb940b1ff7356177ac68686586
#
_cell.length_a   1.000
_cell.length_b   1.000
_cell.length_c   1.000
_cell.angle_alpha   90.00
_cell.angle_beta   90.00
_cell.angle_gamma   90.00
#
_symmetry.space_group_name_H-M   'P 1'
#
loop_
_entity.id
_entity.type
_entity.pdbx_description
1 polymer ?
#
loop_
_entity_poly.entity_id
_entity_poly.type
_entity_poly.pdbx_seq_one_letter_code
_entity_poly.pdbx_strand_id
1 'polypeptide(L)'
;MSILELLPAIDIKNGKSVRLKQAQLDSAQQHESPSVVLSDFVAKGAKWVHLVYLDAAFKSGSNSDLVQNLIAASPIKVQLSGGIMNEDSLQKALSTKADRINIATAALQNIDWVVKAIKSNNERLTIGLDIDDGVLVARGSGEVIGDPFEYIKILDMAGCKRYVVTDNSTDGELNGPNLDLLEKVLKSTKSMIIASGGVSKLSDLKDLRRMGLDGVIVGKALYVGAIDISAAIKTCYQ
;
A
#
# COMPACT_ATOMS: atom_id res chain seq x y z
N MET A 1 -13.92 -14.38 14.09
CA MET A 1 -13.45 -13.95 12.76
C MET A 1 -12.19 -13.11 12.96
N SER A 2 -11.20 -13.24 12.05
CA SER A 2 -9.97 -12.43 12.08
C SER A 2 -10.28 -10.94 11.90
N ILE A 3 -9.44 -10.07 12.46
CA ILE A 3 -9.49 -8.63 12.21
C ILE A 3 -8.86 -8.39 10.84
N LEU A 4 -9.48 -7.54 10.02
CA LEU A 4 -8.90 -7.03 8.78
C LEU A 4 -8.41 -5.59 9.04
N GLU A 5 -7.10 -5.33 9.01
CA GLU A 5 -6.58 -3.97 9.20
C GLU A 5 -7.03 -3.08 8.03
N LEU A 6 -7.79 -2.02 8.30
CA LEU A 6 -8.14 -1.02 7.29
C LEU A 6 -7.07 0.07 7.25
N LEU A 7 -6.48 0.28 6.07
CA LEU A 7 -5.49 1.32 5.79
C LEU A 7 -6.08 2.30 4.76
N PRO A 8 -6.77 3.37 5.19
CA PRO A 8 -7.15 4.46 4.28
C PRO A 8 -5.90 5.05 3.63
N ALA A 9 -5.93 5.26 2.31
CA ALA A 9 -4.78 5.77 1.57
C ALA A 9 -4.81 7.28 1.43
N ILE A 10 -3.63 7.92 1.57
CA ILE A 10 -3.38 9.32 1.23
C ILE A 10 -2.22 9.37 0.24
N ASP A 11 -2.52 9.67 -1.01
CA ASP A 11 -1.51 9.87 -2.04
C ASP A 11 -1.07 11.33 -2.03
N ILE A 12 0.23 11.58 -1.89
CA ILE A 12 0.79 12.94 -1.77
C ILE A 12 1.62 13.26 -3.00
N LYS A 13 1.24 14.34 -3.70
CA LYS A 13 1.97 14.91 -4.84
C LYS A 13 1.99 16.42 -4.74
N ASN A 14 3.16 17.04 -4.96
CA ASN A 14 3.33 18.51 -4.90
C ASN A 14 2.77 19.12 -3.61
N GLY A 15 2.92 18.43 -2.48
CA GLY A 15 2.47 18.90 -1.18
C GLY A 15 0.95 18.82 -0.93
N LYS A 16 0.19 18.22 -1.84
CA LYS A 16 -1.26 18.05 -1.73
C LYS A 16 -1.65 16.59 -1.75
N SER A 17 -2.76 16.25 -1.10
CA SER A 17 -3.39 14.97 -1.34
C SER A 17 -3.96 14.95 -2.76
N VAL A 18 -3.73 13.84 -3.46
CA VAL A 18 -4.18 13.67 -4.83
C VAL A 18 -4.89 12.34 -4.98
N ARG A 19 -5.65 12.21 -6.05
CA ARG A 19 -6.24 10.95 -6.47
C ARG A 19 -5.72 10.61 -7.85
N LEU A 20 -5.07 9.46 -7.96
CA LEU A 20 -4.64 8.93 -9.25
C LEU A 20 -5.80 8.18 -9.93
N LYS A 21 -5.88 8.28 -11.25
CA LYS A 21 -6.71 7.42 -12.09
C LYS A 21 -5.77 6.51 -12.87
N GLN A 22 -5.85 5.19 -12.63
CA GLN A 22 -5.02 4.18 -13.31
C GLN A 22 -3.51 4.48 -13.22
N ALA A 23 -3.03 4.92 -12.05
CA ALA A 23 -1.63 5.34 -11.84
C ALA A 23 -1.11 6.46 -12.76
N GLN A 24 -2.00 7.18 -13.47
CA GLN A 24 -1.63 8.29 -14.36
C GLN A 24 -1.57 9.60 -13.58
N LEU A 25 -0.39 10.20 -13.54
CA LEU A 25 -0.13 11.46 -12.84
C LEU A 25 -0.88 12.65 -13.41
N ASP A 26 -1.07 12.69 -14.73
CA ASP A 26 -1.68 13.84 -15.43
C ASP A 26 -3.19 13.97 -15.21
N SER A 27 -3.83 12.89 -14.72
CA SER A 27 -5.26 12.88 -14.38
C SER A 27 -5.52 13.09 -12.87
N ALA A 28 -4.51 13.45 -12.09
CA ALA A 28 -4.62 13.60 -10.64
C ALA A 28 -5.52 14.80 -10.28
N GLN A 29 -6.63 14.54 -9.60
CA GLN A 29 -7.43 15.59 -8.97
C GLN A 29 -6.79 15.95 -7.63
N GLN A 30 -6.52 17.25 -7.43
CA GLN A 30 -6.02 17.76 -6.16
C GLN A 30 -7.18 17.87 -5.17
N HIS A 31 -6.93 17.37 -3.95
CA HIS A 31 -7.83 17.45 -2.82
C HIS A 31 -7.29 18.38 -1.74
N GLU A 32 -7.82 18.26 -0.54
CA GLU A 32 -7.41 19.00 0.63
C GLU A 32 -5.96 18.72 1.05
N SER A 33 -5.45 19.51 1.98
CA SER A 33 -4.15 19.27 2.59
C SER A 33 -4.08 17.85 3.16
N PRO A 34 -2.97 17.10 2.98
CA PRO A 34 -2.81 15.76 3.55
C PRO A 34 -3.05 15.69 5.06
N SER A 35 -2.74 16.77 5.80
CA SER A 35 -2.99 16.85 7.25
C SER A 35 -4.49 16.94 7.58
N VAL A 36 -5.28 17.61 6.76
CA VAL A 36 -6.74 17.68 6.94
C VAL A 36 -7.37 16.31 6.69
N VAL A 37 -6.95 15.64 5.61
CA VAL A 37 -7.43 14.28 5.30
C VAL A 37 -7.05 13.28 6.39
N LEU A 38 -5.80 13.35 6.89
CA LEU A 38 -5.36 12.49 8.00
C LEU A 38 -6.20 12.75 9.26
N SER A 39 -6.45 14.02 9.59
CA SER A 39 -7.26 14.39 10.76
C SER A 39 -8.69 13.89 10.65
N ASP A 40 -9.29 13.93 9.46
CA ASP A 40 -10.62 13.39 9.19
C ASP A 40 -10.64 11.85 9.39
N PHE A 41 -9.65 11.13 8.87
CA PHE A 41 -9.54 9.68 9.09
C PHE A 41 -9.40 9.32 10.58
N VAL A 42 -8.59 10.08 11.31
CA VAL A 42 -8.42 9.93 12.77
C VAL A 42 -9.72 10.17 13.51
N ALA A 43 -10.42 11.27 13.20
CA ALA A 43 -11.69 11.63 13.83
C ALA A 43 -12.78 10.56 13.61
N LYS A 44 -12.73 9.86 12.46
CA LYS A 44 -13.62 8.76 12.11
C LYS A 44 -13.18 7.40 12.69
N GLY A 45 -12.07 7.35 13.44
CA GLY A 45 -11.62 6.17 14.18
C GLY A 45 -10.67 5.24 13.42
N ALA A 46 -10.03 5.69 12.35
CA ALA A 46 -8.97 4.94 11.69
C ALA A 46 -7.84 4.62 12.69
N LYS A 47 -7.25 3.43 12.55
CA LYS A 47 -6.10 2.98 13.36
C LYS A 47 -4.80 2.97 12.59
N TRP A 48 -4.90 2.96 11.28
CA TRP A 48 -3.81 2.99 10.31
C TRP A 48 -4.10 4.03 9.24
N VAL A 49 -3.03 4.49 8.58
CA VAL A 49 -3.07 5.22 7.32
C VAL A 49 -1.97 4.69 6.40
N HIS A 50 -2.25 4.57 5.11
CA HIS A 50 -1.27 4.29 4.07
C HIS A 50 -0.90 5.58 3.37
N LEU A 51 0.32 6.09 3.61
CA LEU A 51 0.83 7.30 2.97
C LEU A 51 1.66 6.93 1.74
N VAL A 52 1.31 7.44 0.58
CA VAL A 52 2.07 7.24 -0.67
C VAL A 52 2.75 8.54 -1.08
N TYR A 53 4.08 8.56 -1.01
CA TYR A 53 4.88 9.69 -1.44
C TYR A 53 5.15 9.61 -2.94
N LEU A 54 4.25 10.17 -3.76
CA LEU A 54 4.30 10.06 -5.21
C LEU A 54 5.46 10.83 -5.83
N ASP A 55 5.83 11.99 -5.29
CA ASP A 55 6.97 12.77 -5.82
C ASP A 55 8.27 11.95 -5.79
N ALA A 56 8.49 11.14 -4.73
CA ALA A 56 9.61 10.22 -4.66
C ALA A 56 9.45 9.03 -5.61
N ALA A 57 8.22 8.49 -5.73
CA ALA A 57 7.94 7.36 -6.60
C ALA A 57 8.20 7.69 -8.07
N PHE A 58 7.88 8.92 -8.49
CA PHE A 58 8.03 9.39 -9.87
C PHE A 58 9.25 10.30 -10.09
N LYS A 59 10.10 10.48 -9.07
CA LYS A 59 11.29 11.35 -9.11
C LYS A 59 10.98 12.79 -9.57
N SER A 60 9.81 13.32 -9.17
CA SER A 60 9.24 14.58 -9.67
C SER A 60 9.17 15.68 -8.61
N GLY A 61 10.19 15.84 -7.76
CA GLY A 61 10.20 16.89 -6.74
C GLY A 61 10.59 16.39 -5.36
N SER A 62 10.52 17.26 -4.34
CA SER A 62 10.83 16.91 -2.96
C SER A 62 9.84 17.58 -2.00
N ASN A 63 8.98 16.77 -1.39
CA ASN A 63 8.14 17.14 -0.24
C ASN A 63 8.46 16.25 0.97
N SER A 64 9.73 15.85 1.10
CA SER A 64 10.18 14.94 2.16
C SER A 64 9.83 15.45 3.55
N ASP A 65 10.02 16.74 3.80
CA ASP A 65 9.75 17.37 5.11
C ASP A 65 8.25 17.33 5.45
N LEU A 66 7.38 17.55 4.46
CA LEU A 66 5.94 17.43 4.65
C LEU A 66 5.57 16.02 5.08
N VAL A 67 6.09 15.01 4.37
CA VAL A 67 5.80 13.60 4.66
C VAL A 67 6.35 13.22 6.04
N GLN A 68 7.58 13.61 6.37
CA GLN A 68 8.18 13.37 7.69
C GLN A 68 7.36 14.03 8.81
N ASN A 69 6.93 15.27 8.62
CA ASN A 69 6.11 16.00 9.59
C ASN A 69 4.73 15.34 9.79
N LEU A 70 4.08 14.88 8.69
CA LEU A 70 2.83 14.15 8.79
C LEU A 70 2.97 12.85 9.57
N ILE A 71 4.03 12.08 9.31
CA ILE A 71 4.31 10.83 10.02
C ILE A 71 4.59 11.13 11.50
N ALA A 72 5.42 12.14 11.79
CA ALA A 72 5.79 12.49 13.15
C ALA A 72 4.61 12.98 13.99
N ALA A 73 3.65 13.66 13.36
CA ALA A 73 2.44 14.19 14.01
C ALA A 73 1.27 13.20 14.02
N SER A 74 1.36 12.08 13.33
CA SER A 74 0.25 11.13 13.24
C SER A 74 -0.04 10.46 14.58
N PRO A 75 -1.27 10.53 15.10
CA PRO A 75 -1.67 9.80 16.31
C PRO A 75 -2.04 8.33 16.04
N ILE A 76 -2.05 7.91 14.77
CA ILE A 76 -2.35 6.55 14.33
C ILE A 76 -1.15 5.96 13.59
N LYS A 77 -1.14 4.65 13.43
CA LYS A 77 -0.05 3.94 12.76
C LYS A 77 0.05 4.31 11.29
N VAL A 78 1.28 4.43 10.81
CA VAL A 78 1.57 4.84 9.43
C VAL A 78 2.31 3.72 8.69
N GLN A 79 1.79 3.34 7.53
CA GLN A 79 2.51 2.58 6.52
C GLN A 79 2.95 3.54 5.41
N LEU A 80 4.27 3.75 5.29
CA LEU A 80 4.85 4.63 4.29
C LEU A 80 5.17 3.87 3.00
N SER A 81 4.79 4.42 1.86
CA SER A 81 5.06 3.92 0.51
C SER A 81 5.51 5.05 -0.41
N GLY A 82 6.05 4.68 -1.57
CA GLY A 82 6.45 5.61 -2.63
C GLY A 82 7.97 5.76 -2.76
N GLY A 83 8.52 5.28 -3.88
CA GLY A 83 9.92 5.46 -4.26
C GLY A 83 10.96 4.71 -3.41
N ILE A 84 10.56 3.80 -2.54
CA ILE A 84 11.48 3.05 -1.68
C ILE A 84 11.96 1.81 -2.46
N MET A 85 13.12 1.93 -3.12
CA MET A 85 13.61 0.93 -4.06
C MET A 85 15.12 0.66 -3.99
N ASN A 86 15.84 1.31 -3.07
CA ASN A 86 17.28 1.14 -2.86
C ASN A 86 17.66 1.51 -1.42
N GLU A 87 18.93 1.32 -1.07
CA GLU A 87 19.43 1.55 0.29
C GLU A 87 19.19 3.00 0.77
N ASP A 88 19.49 4.01 -0.06
CA ASP A 88 19.34 5.41 0.33
C ASP A 88 17.88 5.76 0.64
N SER A 89 16.94 5.32 -0.21
CA SER A 89 15.51 5.55 0.00
C SER A 89 14.98 4.77 1.21
N LEU A 90 15.49 3.56 1.45
CA LEU A 90 15.14 2.77 2.62
C LEU A 90 15.64 3.44 3.91
N GLN A 91 16.90 3.88 3.97
CA GLN A 91 17.45 4.54 5.15
C GLN A 91 16.71 5.83 5.49
N LYS A 92 16.33 6.62 4.48
CA LYS A 92 15.47 7.80 4.66
C LYS A 92 14.09 7.42 5.23
N ALA A 93 13.47 6.35 4.72
CA ALA A 93 12.19 5.87 5.24
C ALA A 93 12.32 5.32 6.67
N LEU A 94 13.39 4.57 6.97
CA LEU A 94 13.68 4.03 8.30
C LEU A 94 13.92 5.12 9.35
N SER A 95 14.47 6.28 8.95
CA SER A 95 14.68 7.44 9.83
C SER A 95 13.36 8.13 10.23
N THR A 96 12.26 7.86 9.53
CA THR A 96 10.92 8.33 9.91
C THR A 96 10.35 7.50 11.07
N LYS A 97 9.26 8.01 11.67
CA LYS A 97 8.50 7.26 12.68
C LYS A 97 7.43 6.34 12.08
N ALA A 98 7.46 6.08 10.77
CA ALA A 98 6.51 5.16 10.14
C ALA A 98 6.61 3.76 10.77
N ASP A 99 5.46 3.18 11.10
CA ASP A 99 5.38 1.84 11.71
C ASP A 99 5.72 0.75 10.70
N ARG A 100 5.35 0.96 9.42
CA ARG A 100 5.67 0.07 8.30
C ARG A 100 6.21 0.85 7.12
N ILE A 101 7.09 0.23 6.37
CA ILE A 101 7.74 0.77 5.19
C ILE A 101 7.51 -0.22 4.05
N ASN A 102 6.83 0.23 3.00
CA ASN A 102 6.52 -0.59 1.84
C ASN A 102 7.58 -0.40 0.75
N ILE A 103 8.44 -1.41 0.56
CA ILE A 103 9.41 -1.47 -0.54
C ILE A 103 8.64 -1.66 -1.84
N ALA A 104 8.95 -0.84 -2.84
CA ALA A 104 8.29 -0.86 -4.14
C ALA A 104 8.63 -2.12 -4.94
N THR A 105 7.70 -2.60 -5.75
CA THR A 105 7.89 -3.76 -6.64
C THR A 105 9.11 -3.60 -7.54
N ALA A 106 9.40 -2.39 -8.02
CA ALA A 106 10.60 -2.08 -8.81
C ALA A 106 11.92 -2.47 -8.12
N ALA A 107 11.96 -2.52 -6.79
CA ALA A 107 13.14 -2.93 -6.04
C ALA A 107 13.52 -4.40 -6.27
N LEU A 108 12.56 -5.24 -6.65
CA LEU A 108 12.75 -6.67 -6.89
C LEU A 108 13.68 -6.96 -8.08
N GLN A 109 13.95 -5.98 -8.94
CA GLN A 109 15.00 -6.06 -9.94
C GLN A 109 16.39 -6.28 -9.31
N ASN A 110 16.60 -5.85 -8.06
CA ASN A 110 17.77 -6.15 -7.26
C ASN A 110 17.37 -7.00 -6.05
N ILE A 111 16.98 -8.24 -6.31
CA ILE A 111 16.46 -9.16 -5.28
C ILE A 111 17.45 -9.39 -4.15
N ASP A 112 18.75 -9.42 -4.42
CA ASP A 112 19.78 -9.61 -3.40
C ASP A 112 19.78 -8.47 -2.38
N TRP A 113 19.57 -7.24 -2.83
CA TRP A 113 19.42 -6.10 -1.94
C TRP A 113 18.15 -6.21 -1.11
N VAL A 114 17.01 -6.58 -1.71
CA VAL A 114 15.74 -6.74 -1.00
C VAL A 114 15.85 -7.81 0.08
N VAL A 115 16.49 -8.95 -0.23
CA VAL A 115 16.76 -10.02 0.74
C VAL A 115 17.59 -9.52 1.93
N LYS A 116 18.63 -8.72 1.69
CA LYS A 116 19.43 -8.09 2.76
C LYS A 116 18.60 -7.12 3.60
N ALA A 117 17.80 -6.29 2.96
CA ALA A 117 16.92 -5.33 3.63
C ALA A 117 15.93 -6.05 4.56
N ILE A 118 15.29 -7.14 4.09
CA ILE A 118 14.37 -7.96 4.89
C ILE A 118 15.09 -8.54 6.11
N LYS A 119 16.25 -9.16 5.93
CA LYS A 119 17.01 -9.77 7.04
C LYS A 119 17.34 -8.78 8.15
N SER A 120 17.56 -7.51 7.80
CA SER A 120 17.92 -6.46 8.76
C SER A 120 16.71 -5.74 9.39
N ASN A 121 15.55 -5.71 8.72
CA ASN A 121 14.44 -4.82 9.10
C ASN A 121 13.05 -5.45 8.97
N ASN A 122 12.91 -6.77 8.95
CA ASN A 122 11.66 -7.49 8.61
C ASN A 122 10.43 -7.06 9.41
N GLU A 123 10.60 -6.59 10.66
CA GLU A 123 9.49 -6.15 11.52
C GLU A 123 8.76 -4.94 10.94
N ARG A 124 9.51 -4.03 10.33
CA ARG A 124 8.98 -2.79 9.77
C ARG A 124 8.76 -2.86 8.26
N LEU A 125 9.28 -3.90 7.58
CA LEU A 125 9.15 -3.95 6.13
C LEU A 125 7.87 -4.66 5.67
N THR A 126 7.38 -4.16 4.56
CA THR A 126 6.36 -4.76 3.72
C THR A 126 6.88 -4.73 2.28
N ILE A 127 6.64 -5.76 1.52
CA ILE A 127 7.07 -5.80 0.10
C ILE A 127 5.85 -5.61 -0.79
N GLY A 128 5.90 -4.61 -1.66
CA GLY A 128 4.89 -4.38 -2.69
C GLY A 128 5.02 -5.41 -3.82
N LEU A 129 3.89 -5.98 -4.19
CA LEU A 129 3.73 -6.88 -5.32
C LEU A 129 2.66 -6.30 -6.24
N ASP A 130 3.07 -5.42 -7.15
CA ASP A 130 2.20 -4.88 -8.18
C ASP A 130 2.13 -5.90 -9.33
N ILE A 131 0.95 -6.48 -9.53
CA ILE A 131 0.72 -7.58 -10.46
C ILE A 131 -0.16 -7.07 -11.60
N ASP A 132 0.27 -7.35 -12.84
CA ASP A 132 -0.45 -7.05 -14.06
C ASP A 132 -0.43 -8.29 -14.96
N ASP A 133 -1.59 -8.75 -15.38
CA ASP A 133 -1.75 -9.97 -16.18
C ASP A 133 -0.92 -11.18 -15.66
N GLY A 134 -0.90 -11.34 -14.33
CA GLY A 134 -0.23 -12.47 -13.65
C GLY A 134 1.28 -12.34 -13.47
N VAL A 135 1.90 -11.24 -13.87
CA VAL A 135 3.34 -10.97 -13.69
C VAL A 135 3.58 -9.75 -12.80
N LEU A 136 4.72 -9.74 -12.10
CA LEU A 136 5.17 -8.55 -11.37
C LEU A 136 5.62 -7.47 -12.34
N VAL A 137 5.12 -6.26 -12.11
CA VAL A 137 5.42 -5.09 -12.95
C VAL A 137 5.91 -3.93 -12.10
N ALA A 138 6.99 -3.29 -12.49
CA ALA A 138 7.46 -2.07 -11.85
C ALA A 138 6.49 -0.92 -12.12
N ARG A 139 5.77 -0.49 -11.09
CA ARG A 139 4.80 0.60 -11.20
C ARG A 139 5.51 1.89 -11.64
N GLY A 140 4.98 2.55 -12.66
CA GLY A 140 5.54 3.78 -13.24
C GLY A 140 6.39 3.56 -14.48
N SER A 141 7.23 2.52 -14.56
CA SER A 141 7.97 2.18 -15.79
C SER A 141 7.25 1.17 -16.68
N GLY A 142 6.37 0.34 -16.09
CA GLY A 142 5.73 -0.78 -16.79
C GLY A 142 6.67 -1.96 -17.05
N GLU A 143 7.87 -1.95 -16.49
CA GLU A 143 8.86 -3.01 -16.72
C GLU A 143 8.44 -4.30 -16.03
N VAL A 144 8.42 -5.40 -16.77
CA VAL A 144 8.12 -6.74 -16.26
C VAL A 144 9.30 -7.26 -15.45
N ILE A 145 9.03 -7.74 -14.26
CA ILE A 145 10.04 -8.25 -13.31
C ILE A 145 10.08 -9.78 -13.31
N GLY A 146 8.92 -10.44 -13.29
CA GLY A 146 8.85 -11.89 -13.31
C GLY A 146 7.60 -12.49 -12.67
N ASP A 147 7.64 -13.77 -12.38
CA ASP A 147 6.54 -14.51 -11.75
C ASP A 147 6.41 -14.16 -10.26
N PRO A 148 5.25 -13.69 -9.78
CA PRO A 148 5.05 -13.30 -8.39
C PRO A 148 5.32 -14.43 -7.40
N PHE A 149 5.02 -15.67 -7.76
CA PHE A 149 5.14 -16.81 -6.84
C PHE A 149 6.59 -17.28 -6.67
N GLU A 150 7.43 -17.11 -7.70
CA GLU A 150 8.88 -17.32 -7.57
C GLU A 150 9.49 -16.28 -6.61
N TYR A 151 9.13 -15.01 -6.76
CA TYR A 151 9.60 -13.97 -5.86
C TYR A 151 9.10 -14.15 -4.42
N ILE A 152 7.83 -14.47 -4.22
CA ILE A 152 7.28 -14.77 -2.89
C ILE A 152 8.09 -15.86 -2.20
N LYS A 153 8.42 -16.95 -2.91
CA LYS A 153 9.25 -18.04 -2.35
C LYS A 153 10.62 -17.55 -1.89
N ILE A 154 11.31 -16.72 -2.69
CA ILE A 154 12.63 -16.16 -2.33
C ILE A 154 12.50 -15.24 -1.11
N LEU A 155 11.47 -14.38 -1.09
CA LEU A 155 11.25 -13.41 -0.04
C LEU A 155 10.84 -14.08 1.29
N ASP A 156 10.01 -15.13 1.24
CA ASP A 156 9.64 -15.93 2.40
C ASP A 156 10.88 -16.61 3.02
N MET A 157 11.77 -17.15 2.19
CA MET A 157 13.05 -17.73 2.67
C MET A 157 13.96 -16.67 3.31
N ALA A 158 13.84 -15.41 2.92
CA ALA A 158 14.54 -14.29 3.55
C ALA A 158 13.90 -13.84 4.88
N GLY A 159 12.70 -14.33 5.21
CA GLY A 159 11.94 -13.98 6.42
C GLY A 159 11.00 -12.78 6.23
N CYS A 160 10.52 -12.53 5.01
CA CYS A 160 9.51 -11.50 4.76
C CYS A 160 8.26 -11.79 5.58
N LYS A 161 7.72 -10.77 6.25
CA LYS A 161 6.55 -10.92 7.12
C LYS A 161 5.25 -10.42 6.50
N ARG A 162 5.34 -9.55 5.48
CA ARG A 162 4.15 -8.88 4.91
C ARG A 162 4.32 -8.55 3.45
N TYR A 163 3.24 -8.70 2.71
CA TYR A 163 3.11 -8.27 1.34
C TYR A 163 1.96 -7.28 1.18
N VAL A 164 2.14 -6.27 0.35
CA VAL A 164 1.02 -5.50 -0.23
C VAL A 164 0.82 -6.01 -1.65
N VAL A 165 -0.31 -6.62 -1.91
CA VAL A 165 -0.64 -7.20 -3.22
C VAL A 165 -1.61 -6.26 -3.92
N THR A 166 -1.18 -5.70 -5.04
CA THR A 166 -1.98 -4.82 -5.89
C THR A 166 -2.21 -5.49 -7.25
N ASP A 167 -3.46 -5.66 -7.63
CA ASP A 167 -3.80 -5.95 -9.02
C ASP A 167 -3.95 -4.63 -9.79
N ASN A 168 -3.03 -4.37 -10.72
CA ASN A 168 -3.02 -3.14 -11.50
C ASN A 168 -4.27 -2.99 -12.37
N SER A 169 -4.87 -4.09 -12.82
CA SER A 169 -6.08 -4.08 -13.65
C SER A 169 -7.33 -3.60 -12.92
N THR A 170 -7.37 -3.79 -11.59
CA THR A 170 -8.50 -3.37 -10.74
C THR A 170 -8.24 -2.07 -10.00
N ASP A 171 -6.95 -1.65 -9.90
CA ASP A 171 -6.59 -0.49 -9.09
C ASP A 171 -7.20 0.80 -9.64
N GLY A 172 -7.98 1.45 -8.78
CA GLY A 172 -8.70 2.67 -9.13
C GLY A 172 -9.98 2.49 -9.97
N GLU A 173 -10.39 1.26 -10.32
CA GLU A 173 -11.56 1.02 -11.18
C GLU A 173 -12.89 0.86 -10.43
N LEU A 174 -12.87 0.60 -9.13
CA LEU A 174 -14.07 0.36 -8.31
C LEU A 174 -14.93 -0.84 -8.79
N ASN A 175 -14.30 -1.85 -9.35
CA ASN A 175 -14.96 -3.05 -9.86
C ASN A 175 -14.92 -4.25 -8.90
N GLY A 176 -14.39 -4.06 -7.70
CA GLY A 176 -14.09 -5.09 -6.72
C GLY A 176 -12.63 -5.56 -6.79
N PRO A 177 -12.09 -6.11 -5.70
CA PRO A 177 -10.74 -6.68 -5.67
C PRO A 177 -10.69 -8.00 -6.45
N ASN A 178 -9.51 -8.35 -6.98
CA ASN A 178 -9.28 -9.63 -7.64
C ASN A 178 -9.13 -10.76 -6.60
N LEU A 179 -10.27 -11.36 -6.23
CA LEU A 179 -10.30 -12.42 -5.21
C LEU A 179 -9.54 -13.66 -5.62
N ASP A 180 -9.54 -14.01 -6.92
CA ASP A 180 -8.84 -15.19 -7.44
C ASP A 180 -7.32 -15.04 -7.32
N LEU A 181 -6.79 -13.85 -7.61
CA LEU A 181 -5.38 -13.54 -7.41
C LEU A 181 -5.01 -13.61 -5.93
N LEU A 182 -5.81 -12.97 -5.08
CA LEU A 182 -5.57 -12.95 -3.63
C LEU A 182 -5.62 -14.35 -3.01
N GLU A 183 -6.53 -15.21 -3.48
CA GLU A 183 -6.59 -16.62 -3.05
C GLU A 183 -5.33 -17.40 -3.43
N LYS A 184 -4.81 -17.20 -4.66
CA LYS A 184 -3.56 -17.83 -5.11
C LYS A 184 -2.38 -17.37 -4.25
N VAL A 185 -2.30 -16.07 -3.94
CA VAL A 185 -1.23 -15.53 -3.07
C VAL A 185 -1.35 -16.08 -1.65
N LEU A 186 -2.55 -16.11 -1.06
CA LEU A 186 -2.78 -16.70 0.28
C LEU A 186 -2.35 -18.17 0.36
N LYS A 187 -2.49 -18.94 -0.73
CA LYS A 187 -2.05 -20.33 -0.79
C LYS A 187 -0.53 -20.47 -0.93
N SER A 188 0.17 -19.45 -1.41
CA SER A 188 1.60 -19.52 -1.70
C SER A 188 2.51 -19.12 -0.53
N THR A 189 1.98 -18.42 0.50
CA THR A 189 2.77 -17.92 1.61
C THR A 189 2.06 -18.05 2.96
N LYS A 190 2.84 -17.98 4.05
CA LYS A 190 2.35 -17.83 5.43
C LYS A 190 2.48 -16.39 5.94
N SER A 191 3.09 -15.51 5.15
CA SER A 191 3.26 -14.10 5.49
C SER A 191 1.92 -13.36 5.41
N MET A 192 1.81 -12.26 6.14
CA MET A 192 0.61 -11.43 6.15
C MET A 192 0.35 -10.80 4.79
N ILE A 193 -0.90 -10.77 4.35
CA ILE A 193 -1.31 -10.21 3.07
C ILE A 193 -2.20 -8.99 3.31
N ILE A 194 -1.80 -7.87 2.71
CA ILE A 194 -2.56 -6.63 2.63
C ILE A 194 -3.02 -6.45 1.18
N ALA A 195 -4.32 -6.52 0.93
CA ALA A 195 -4.87 -6.27 -0.40
C ALA A 195 -4.85 -4.78 -0.75
N SER A 196 -4.59 -4.47 -2.01
CA SER A 196 -4.66 -3.11 -2.55
C SER A 196 -5.30 -3.11 -3.93
N GLY A 197 -6.15 -2.11 -4.20
CA GLY A 197 -6.84 -1.97 -5.47
C GLY A 197 -8.24 -2.58 -5.51
N GLY A 198 -9.11 -2.03 -6.36
CA GLY A 198 -10.42 -2.55 -6.72
C GLY A 198 -11.55 -2.34 -5.72
N VAL A 199 -11.30 -2.25 -4.43
CA VAL A 199 -12.35 -2.13 -3.39
C VAL A 199 -13.35 -1.03 -3.72
N SER A 200 -14.64 -1.39 -3.77
CA SER A 200 -15.72 -0.51 -4.23
C SER A 200 -16.92 -0.41 -3.28
N LYS A 201 -17.12 -1.42 -2.44
CA LYS A 201 -18.29 -1.53 -1.55
C LYS A 201 -17.94 -2.30 -0.28
N LEU A 202 -18.78 -2.16 0.76
CA LEU A 202 -18.56 -2.81 2.06
C LEU A 202 -18.57 -4.35 2.00
N SER A 203 -19.26 -4.95 1.02
CA SER A 203 -19.22 -6.41 0.84
C SER A 203 -17.82 -6.89 0.44
N ASP A 204 -17.05 -6.09 -0.31
CA ASP A 204 -15.68 -6.46 -0.69
C ASP A 204 -14.80 -6.61 0.56
N LEU A 205 -14.95 -5.70 1.54
CA LEU A 205 -14.25 -5.80 2.81
C LEU A 205 -14.63 -7.05 3.60
N LYS A 206 -15.91 -7.44 3.56
CA LYS A 206 -16.38 -8.68 4.20
C LYS A 206 -15.79 -9.91 3.53
N ASP A 207 -15.69 -9.91 2.22
CA ASP A 207 -15.14 -11.03 1.45
C ASP A 207 -13.63 -11.17 1.70
N LEU A 208 -12.86 -10.09 1.67
CA LEU A 208 -11.43 -10.07 2.01
C LEU A 208 -11.21 -10.60 3.45
N ARG A 209 -12.04 -10.17 4.40
CA ARG A 209 -11.98 -10.63 5.78
C ARG A 209 -12.29 -12.13 5.91
N ARG A 210 -13.28 -12.64 5.18
CA ARG A 210 -13.64 -14.07 5.16
C ARG A 210 -12.54 -14.94 4.56
N MET A 211 -11.84 -14.42 3.57
CA MET A 211 -10.68 -15.08 2.97
C MET A 211 -9.50 -15.18 3.93
N GLY A 212 -9.49 -14.40 5.02
CA GLY A 212 -8.42 -14.41 6.02
C GLY A 212 -7.26 -13.50 5.70
N LEU A 213 -7.47 -12.45 4.88
CA LEU A 213 -6.45 -11.42 4.68
C LEU A 213 -6.21 -10.64 5.98
N ASP A 214 -5.00 -10.13 6.14
CA ASP A 214 -4.58 -9.39 7.33
C ASP A 214 -4.91 -7.90 7.24
N GLY A 215 -4.96 -7.34 6.02
CA GLY A 215 -5.28 -5.93 5.84
C GLY A 215 -5.79 -5.60 4.44
N VAL A 216 -6.27 -4.36 4.30
CA VAL A 216 -6.73 -3.80 3.04
C VAL A 216 -6.43 -2.30 2.96
N ILE A 217 -5.86 -1.88 1.84
CA ILE A 217 -5.67 -0.47 1.51
C ILE A 217 -6.88 -0.02 0.70
N VAL A 218 -7.52 1.06 1.16
CA VAL A 218 -8.69 1.65 0.48
C VAL A 218 -8.41 3.12 0.20
N GLY A 219 -8.38 3.48 -1.07
CA GLY A 219 -8.18 4.85 -1.54
C GLY A 219 -9.45 5.40 -2.17
N LYS A 220 -9.57 5.25 -3.49
CA LYS A 220 -10.60 5.87 -4.34
C LYS A 220 -12.02 5.77 -3.78
N ALA A 221 -12.41 4.61 -3.27
CA ALA A 221 -13.78 4.38 -2.77
C ALA A 221 -14.17 5.32 -1.62
N LEU A 222 -13.19 5.70 -0.76
CA LEU A 222 -13.41 6.67 0.33
C LEU A 222 -13.58 8.10 -0.18
N TYR A 223 -12.73 8.50 -1.15
CA TYR A 223 -12.74 9.87 -1.69
C TYR A 223 -13.97 10.17 -2.54
N VAL A 224 -14.53 9.18 -3.23
CA VAL A 224 -15.75 9.36 -4.03
C VAL A 224 -17.03 9.09 -3.24
N GLY A 225 -16.91 8.74 -1.96
CA GLY A 225 -18.06 8.44 -1.10
C GLY A 225 -18.75 7.11 -1.43
N ALA A 226 -18.11 6.22 -2.20
CA ALA A 226 -18.65 4.89 -2.48
C ALA A 226 -18.68 4.02 -1.20
N ILE A 227 -17.73 4.28 -0.29
CA ILE A 227 -17.67 3.66 1.03
C ILE A 227 -17.52 4.77 2.08
N ASP A 228 -18.39 4.77 3.09
CA ASP A 228 -18.18 5.55 4.31
C ASP A 228 -17.09 4.91 5.17
N ILE A 229 -16.12 5.71 5.62
CA ILE A 229 -14.97 5.20 6.37
C ILE A 229 -15.37 4.61 7.73
N SER A 230 -16.36 5.18 8.42
CA SER A 230 -16.82 4.65 9.71
C SER A 230 -17.51 3.28 9.54
N ALA A 231 -18.28 3.13 8.45
CA ALA A 231 -18.87 1.85 8.07
C ALA A 231 -17.80 0.81 7.66
N ALA A 232 -16.74 1.24 6.95
CA ALA A 232 -15.62 0.40 6.61
C ALA A 232 -14.88 -0.10 7.87
N ILE A 233 -14.57 0.80 8.81
CA ILE A 233 -13.94 0.47 10.09
C ILE A 233 -14.78 -0.56 10.85
N LYS A 234 -16.09 -0.32 10.97
CA LYS A 234 -17.01 -1.28 11.61
C LYS A 234 -16.97 -2.64 10.94
N THR A 235 -16.97 -2.70 9.61
CA THR A 235 -16.93 -3.93 8.84
C THR A 235 -15.63 -4.70 9.04
N CYS A 236 -14.50 -3.99 9.14
CA CYS A 236 -13.16 -4.60 9.24
C CYS A 236 -12.82 -5.08 10.67
N TYR A 237 -13.33 -4.40 11.72
CA TYR A 237 -12.94 -4.66 13.11
C TYR A 237 -14.01 -5.32 13.97
N GLN A 238 -15.26 -5.35 13.55
CA GLN A 238 -16.40 -5.98 14.27
C GLN A 238 -16.92 -7.21 13.52
#